data_04bcebbef1f22cdba7bd5c03d82d1781
#
_entry.id   04bcebbef1f22cdba7bd5c03d82d1781
#
_cell.length_a   1.000
_cell.length_b   1.000
_cell.length_c   1.000
_cell.angle_alpha   90.00
_cell.angle_beta   90.00
_cell.angle_gamma   90.00
#
_symmetry.space_group_name_H-M   'P 1'
#
loop_
_entity.id
_entity.type
_entity.pdbx_description
1 polymer ?
#
loop_
_entity_poly.entity_id
_entity_poly.type
_entity_poly.pdbx_seq_one_letter_code
_entity_poly.pdbx_strand_id
1 'polypeptide(L)' 'MERITKNEAITLDNNKEYFVVEIVEQDDKRYLYLVNEEETEVLVAEEIIEGDEIIIETLDDQEKIKEIVKIVIGRLNQN' A
#
# COMPACT_ATOMS: atom_id res chain seq x y z
N MET A 1 -10.19 2.12 -16.18
CA MET A 1 -10.20 1.67 -14.77
C MET A 1 -9.41 2.64 -13.91
N GLU A 2 -9.98 3.04 -12.82
CA GLU A 2 -9.29 3.93 -11.90
C GLU A 2 -8.35 3.15 -10.99
N ARG A 3 -7.16 3.69 -10.82
CA ARG A 3 -6.17 3.11 -9.93
C ARG A 3 -6.40 3.65 -8.51
N ILE A 4 -5.86 2.92 -7.53
CA ILE A 4 -5.94 3.35 -6.13
C ILE A 4 -5.08 4.61 -5.94
N THR A 5 -5.59 5.58 -5.19
CA THR A 5 -4.90 6.84 -4.96
C THR A 5 -4.63 7.06 -3.48
N LYS A 6 -3.74 8.00 -3.18
CA LYS A 6 -3.43 8.36 -1.79
C LYS A 6 -4.69 8.89 -1.10
N ASN A 7 -4.78 8.59 0.18
CA ASN A 7 -5.89 8.99 1.06
C ASN A 7 -7.19 8.23 0.79
N GLU A 8 -7.16 7.27 -0.11
CA GLU A 8 -8.33 6.45 -0.37
C GLU A 8 -8.46 5.38 0.73
N ALA A 9 -9.69 5.07 1.13
CA ALA A 9 -9.95 3.99 2.08
C ALA A 9 -10.26 2.72 1.31
N ILE A 10 -9.63 1.61 1.71
CA ILE A 10 -9.89 0.32 1.08
C ILE A 10 -10.16 -0.73 2.14
N THR A 11 -10.98 -1.71 1.79
CA THR A 11 -11.30 -2.83 2.68
C THR A 11 -10.60 -4.08 2.16
N LEU A 12 -9.84 -4.73 3.01
CA LEU A 12 -9.11 -5.93 2.64
C LEU A 12 -9.93 -7.19 2.93
N ASP A 13 -9.39 -8.35 2.53
CA ASP A 13 -10.07 -9.64 2.70
C ASP A 13 -10.35 -9.99 4.16
N ASN A 14 -9.62 -9.37 5.09
CA ASN A 14 -9.85 -9.56 6.52
C ASN A 14 -10.99 -8.69 7.06
N ASN A 15 -11.73 -8.01 6.18
CA ASN A 15 -12.82 -7.10 6.52
C ASN A 15 -12.39 -5.87 7.31
N LYS A 16 -11.11 -5.57 7.32
CA LYS A 16 -10.60 -4.36 7.96
C LYS A 16 -10.40 -3.27 6.94
N GLU A 17 -10.66 -2.04 7.34
CA GLU A 17 -10.47 -0.88 6.49
C GLU A 17 -9.11 -0.24 6.74
N TYR A 18 -8.45 0.13 5.65
CA TYR A 18 -7.14 0.77 5.71
C TYR A 18 -7.15 2.02 4.84
N PHE A 19 -6.32 2.98 5.21
CA PHE A 19 -6.12 4.18 4.40
C PHE A 19 -4.80 4.06 3.65
N VAL A 20 -4.80 4.50 2.40
CA VAL A 20 -3.60 4.51 1.56
C VAL A 20 -2.81 5.77 1.90
N VAL A 21 -1.77 5.63 2.70
CA VAL A 21 -0.98 6.78 3.15
C VAL A 21 0.04 7.19 2.09
N GLU A 22 0.62 6.23 1.40
CA GLU A 22 1.61 6.52 0.36
C GLU A 22 1.61 5.42 -0.70
N ILE A 23 2.07 5.76 -1.89
CA ILE A 23 2.18 4.82 -3.00
C ILE A 23 3.60 4.87 -3.53
N VAL A 24 4.23 3.71 -3.68
CA VAL A 24 5.58 3.59 -4.22
C VAL A 24 5.54 2.80 -5.51
N GLU A 25 6.00 3.41 -6.60
CA GLU A 25 6.10 2.71 -7.88
C GLU A 25 7.55 2.30 -8.11
N GLN A 26 7.78 1.02 -8.31
CA GLN A 26 9.13 0.47 -8.44
C GLN A 26 9.08 -0.80 -9.30
N ASP A 27 9.96 -0.88 -10.29
CA ASP A 27 10.08 -2.07 -11.17
C ASP A 27 8.76 -2.46 -11.82
N ASP A 28 8.00 -1.48 -12.28
CA ASP A 28 6.68 -1.64 -12.91
C ASP A 28 5.64 -2.19 -11.96
N LYS A 29 5.91 -2.16 -10.67
CA LYS A 29 4.95 -2.57 -9.64
C LYS A 29 4.55 -1.37 -8.82
N ARG A 30 3.36 -1.46 -8.25
CA ARG A 30 2.80 -0.38 -7.47
C ARG A 30 2.51 -0.88 -6.07
N TYR A 31 3.21 -0.30 -5.10
CA TYR A 31 3.10 -0.72 -3.70
C TYR A 31 2.33 0.32 -2.91
N LEU A 32 1.49 -0.16 -2.00
CA LEU A 32 0.64 0.67 -1.17
C LEU A 32 1.08 0.55 0.28
N TYR A 33 1.29 1.71 0.92
CA TYR A 33 1.57 1.76 2.35
C TYR A 33 0.24 2.03 3.05
N LEU A 34 -0.25 1.05 3.78
CA LEU A 34 -1.60 1.05 4.33
C LEU A 34 -1.57 1.14 5.84
N VAL A 35 -2.45 1.97 6.39
CA VAL A 35 -2.57 2.14 7.84
C VAL A 35 -4.05 2.01 8.21
N ASN A 36 -4.34 1.23 9.25
CA ASN A 36 -5.73 1.08 9.68
C ASN A 36 -6.24 2.36 10.34
N GLU A 37 -7.56 2.42 10.56
CA GLU A 37 -8.21 3.61 11.09
C GLU A 37 -7.63 4.05 12.44
N GLU A 38 -7.27 3.09 13.27
CA GLU A 38 -6.74 3.38 14.61
C GLU A 38 -5.25 3.72 14.62
N GLU A 39 -4.62 3.63 13.44
CA GLU A 39 -3.18 3.89 13.28
C GLU A 39 -2.30 2.94 14.11
N THR A 40 -2.81 1.75 14.38
CA THR A 40 -2.10 0.75 15.18
C THR A 40 -1.47 -0.35 14.34
N GLU A 41 -1.89 -0.47 13.08
CA GLU A 41 -1.40 -1.52 12.19
C GLU A 41 -0.99 -0.94 10.85
N VAL A 42 0.19 -1.34 10.38
CA VAL A 42 0.72 -0.91 9.07
C VAL A 42 0.92 -2.15 8.21
N LEU A 43 0.46 -2.07 6.97
CA LEU A 43 0.66 -3.13 5.99
C LEU A 43 1.25 -2.54 4.71
N VAL A 44 2.04 -3.34 4.01
CA VAL A 44 2.48 -3.00 2.67
C VAL A 44 1.87 -4.03 1.73
N ALA A 45 1.25 -3.56 0.66
CA ALA A 45 0.59 -4.42 -0.29
C ALA A 45 0.96 -4.01 -1.71
N GLU A 46 0.79 -4.92 -2.64
CA GLU A 46 1.00 -4.64 -4.06
C GLU A 46 -0.37 -4.50 -4.73
N GLU A 47 -0.49 -3.47 -5.57
CA GLU A 47 -1.69 -3.29 -6.39
C GLU A 47 -1.47 -4.00 -7.72
N ILE A 48 -2.24 -5.03 -7.98
CA ILE A 48 -2.10 -5.84 -9.19
C ILE A 48 -3.33 -5.62 -10.05
N ILE A 49 -3.10 -5.33 -11.33
CA ILE A 49 -4.19 -5.19 -12.30
C ILE A 49 -4.35 -6.53 -13.02
N GLU A 50 -5.55 -7.07 -12.98
CA GLU A 50 -5.86 -8.33 -13.65
C GLU A 50 -7.17 -8.16 -14.42
N GLY A 51 -7.05 -7.98 -15.73
CA GLY A 51 -8.21 -7.64 -16.54
C GLY A 51 -8.79 -6.29 -16.13
N ASP A 52 -10.04 -6.29 -15.71
CA ASP A 52 -10.72 -5.09 -15.25
C ASP A 52 -10.74 -4.99 -13.73
N GLU A 53 -10.00 -5.85 -13.05
CA GLU A 53 -10.02 -5.89 -11.60
C GLU A 53 -8.71 -5.43 -10.99
N ILE A 54 -8.81 -4.82 -9.82
CA ILE A 54 -7.66 -4.46 -9.00
C ILE A 54 -7.59 -5.46 -7.86
N ILE A 55 -6.44 -6.13 -7.74
CA ILE A 55 -6.19 -7.08 -6.67
C ILE A 55 -5.18 -6.47 -5.72
N ILE A 56 -5.48 -6.50 -4.43
CA ILE A 56 -4.57 -6.01 -3.40
C ILE A 56 -3.95 -7.22 -2.71
N GLU A 57 -2.65 -7.39 -2.91
CA GLU A 57 -1.93 -8.53 -2.32
C GLU A 57 -0.98 -8.04 -1.24
N THR A 58 -1.25 -8.43 -0.01
CA THR A 58 -0.40 -8.06 1.11
C THR A 58 0.94 -8.77 1.00
N LEU A 59 2.02 -8.01 1.18
CA LEU A 59 3.36 -8.58 1.11
C LEU A 59 3.71 -9.34 2.38
N ASP A 60 4.45 -10.44 2.22
CA ASP A 60 5.00 -11.17 3.34
C ASP A 60 6.53 -11.26 3.29
N ASP A 61 7.14 -10.72 2.23
CA ASP A 61 8.60 -10.67 2.08
C ASP A 61 9.14 -9.53 2.94
N GLN A 62 9.79 -9.88 4.04
CA GLN A 62 10.27 -8.89 5.01
C GLN A 62 11.27 -7.90 4.42
N GLU A 63 12.13 -8.35 3.53
CA GLU A 63 13.10 -7.45 2.92
C GLU A 63 12.43 -6.42 2.01
N LYS A 64 11.45 -6.85 1.24
CA LYS A 64 10.71 -5.93 0.37
C LYS A 64 9.89 -4.95 1.19
N ILE A 65 9.25 -5.44 2.26
CA ILE A 65 8.48 -4.58 3.15
C ILE A 65 9.39 -3.49 3.73
N LYS A 66 10.57 -3.87 4.22
CA LYS A 66 11.52 -2.91 4.79
C LYS A 66 11.96 -1.87 3.75
N GLU A 67 12.19 -2.31 2.52
CA GLU A 67 12.59 -1.41 1.45
C GLU A 67 11.51 -0.36 1.17
N ILE A 68 10.26 -0.80 1.05
CA ILE A 68 9.14 0.09 0.78
C ILE A 68 8.91 1.04 1.96
N VAL A 69 8.93 0.53 3.18
CA VAL A 69 8.75 1.35 4.38
C VAL A 69 9.84 2.43 4.46
N LYS A 70 11.07 2.08 4.14
CA LYS A 70 12.18 3.03 4.16
C LYS A 70 11.95 4.16 3.17
N ILE A 71 11.47 3.85 1.96
CA ILE A 71 11.15 4.85 0.95
C ILE A 71 10.04 5.77 1.45
N VAL A 72 8.99 5.20 2.04
CA VAL A 72 7.85 5.98 2.54
C VAL A 72 8.29 6.93 3.64
N ILE A 73 9.09 6.43 4.60
CA ILE A 73 9.58 7.26 5.69
C ILE A 73 10.42 8.42 5.15
N GLY A 74 11.25 8.15 4.15
CA GLY A 74 12.05 9.20 3.52
C GLY A 74 11.18 10.29 2.90
N ARG A 75 10.08 9.89 2.25
CA ARG A 75 9.16 10.86 1.65
C ARG A 75 8.39 11.66 2.70
N LEU A 76 7.97 11.02 3.78
CA LEU A 76 7.21 11.69 4.83
C LEU A 76 8.07 12.70 5.59
N ASN A 77 9.37 12.51 5.62
CA ASN A 77 10.30 13.41 6.29
C ASN A 77 10.81 14.54 5.39
N GLN A 78 10.39 14.56 4.16
CA GLN A 78 10.75 15.65 3.24
C GLN A 78 9.76 16.79 3.39
N ASN A 79 10.28 18.00 3.51
CA ASN A 79 9.47 19.21 3.56
C ASN A 79 9.99 20.22 2.55
#